data_a00afe16a5a3961a523faba6bb2fa1dc
#
_entry.id   a00afe16a5a3961a523faba6bb2fa1dc
#
_cell.length_a   1.000
_cell.length_b   1.000
_cell.length_c   1.000
_cell.angle_alpha   90.00
_cell.angle_beta   90.00
_cell.angle_gamma   90.00
#
_symmetry.space_group_name_H-M   'P 1'
#
loop_
_entity.id
_entity.type
_entity.pdbx_description
1 polymer ?
#
loop_
_entity_poly.entity_id
_entity_poly.type
_entity_poly.pdbx_seq_one_letter_code
_entity_poly.pdbx_strand_id
1 'polypeptide(L)'
;MHGLAGIILFIPVITINMLNVKLFGPPALTYQGRAVNFHAPPRTMPLLAYLLLQRAQPLDRQQVAFTLWPDDAESDARTNLRRHLHHLQQALPPAQNHPWLLVNPRTVQWNPAAEYQLDVAEFERLAGAPQTLAQAIPLYTGDLLETIYDDWVFFERERLSNLYFTSLGQLIYDHRTRRDYSAAIHYAGLVLARDPFREDTVRQLLALRYESGDRAGALAEYERFSKQLKQEMGVLPMPETQALYESIINHAHISGIESIDSSDEVSTAHRVSARLPLVGRQTEMDRLTTRWSRAARGYGGLLLIGGEAGIGKTRLTQELALLAESQGARILRGATSQQNPRPHQAL
;
A
#
# COMPACT_ATOMS: atom_id res chain seq x y z
N MET A 1 -23.06 -27.50 -56.45
CA MET A 1 -21.69 -27.55 -55.82
C MET A 1 -21.18 -26.12 -55.76
N HIS A 2 -21.32 -25.47 -54.61
CA HIS A 2 -20.76 -24.13 -54.39
C HIS A 2 -19.69 -24.30 -53.32
N GLY A 3 -18.44 -24.15 -53.74
CA GLY A 3 -17.28 -24.20 -52.85
C GLY A 3 -17.19 -22.91 -52.03
N LEU A 4 -17.24 -23.05 -50.72
CA LEU A 4 -16.91 -21.99 -49.77
C LEU A 4 -15.38 -21.82 -49.72
N ALA A 5 -14.88 -20.76 -50.33
CA ALA A 5 -13.49 -20.34 -50.15
C ALA A 5 -13.30 -19.74 -48.74
N GLY A 6 -12.64 -20.47 -47.89
CA GLY A 6 -12.25 -19.99 -46.57
C GLY A 6 -11.17 -18.90 -46.68
N ILE A 7 -11.49 -17.69 -46.26
CA ILE A 7 -10.51 -16.61 -46.10
C ILE A 7 -9.76 -16.86 -44.80
N ILE A 8 -8.51 -17.30 -44.89
CA ILE A 8 -7.58 -17.33 -43.75
C ILE A 8 -7.06 -15.91 -43.57
N LEU A 9 -7.60 -15.19 -42.59
CA LEU A 9 -7.06 -13.90 -42.15
C LEU A 9 -5.77 -14.18 -41.34
N PHE A 10 -4.63 -13.96 -41.94
CA PHE A 10 -3.38 -13.81 -41.21
C PHE A 10 -3.41 -12.47 -40.45
N ILE A 11 -3.82 -12.46 -39.19
CA ILE A 11 -3.59 -11.34 -38.33
C ILE A 11 -2.10 -11.42 -37.94
N PRO A 12 -1.25 -10.46 -38.31
CA PRO A 12 0.12 -10.44 -37.84
C PRO A 12 0.05 -10.32 -36.32
N VAL A 13 0.58 -11.30 -35.61
CA VAL A 13 0.87 -11.17 -34.17
C VAL A 13 1.92 -10.07 -34.10
N ILE A 14 1.50 -8.85 -33.80
CA ILE A 14 2.43 -7.76 -33.49
C ILE A 14 3.15 -8.22 -32.23
N THR A 15 4.33 -8.77 -32.39
CA THR A 15 5.21 -9.10 -31.28
C THR A 15 5.66 -7.77 -30.70
N ILE A 16 4.96 -7.26 -29.70
CA ILE A 16 5.35 -6.04 -29.02
C ILE A 16 6.67 -6.34 -28.32
N ASN A 17 7.74 -5.69 -28.80
CA ASN A 17 9.08 -5.80 -28.25
C ASN A 17 9.18 -5.03 -26.92
N MET A 18 8.34 -5.40 -25.96
CA MET A 18 8.14 -4.71 -24.70
C MET A 18 8.70 -5.56 -23.55
N LEU A 19 9.43 -4.92 -22.68
CA LEU A 19 9.89 -5.51 -21.42
C LEU A 19 8.75 -5.41 -20.39
N ASN A 20 8.25 -6.53 -19.91
CA ASN A 20 7.31 -6.55 -18.79
C ASN A 20 8.08 -6.85 -17.51
N VAL A 21 7.88 -6.01 -16.51
CA VAL A 21 8.49 -6.13 -15.18
C VAL A 21 7.40 -6.30 -14.15
N LYS A 22 7.50 -7.37 -13.36
CA LYS A 22 6.67 -7.61 -12.19
C LYS A 22 7.50 -7.39 -10.94
N LEU A 23 7.01 -6.55 -10.05
CA LEU A 23 7.60 -6.27 -8.75
C LEU A 23 6.67 -6.65 -7.58
N PHE A 24 5.38 -6.89 -7.85
CA PHE A 24 4.47 -7.47 -6.87
C PHE A 24 4.69 -8.97 -6.75
N GLY A 25 4.97 -9.42 -5.52
CA GLY A 25 5.43 -10.77 -5.24
C GLY A 25 6.91 -10.98 -5.58
N PRO A 26 7.32 -12.20 -5.95
CA PRO A 26 8.67 -12.47 -6.43
C PRO A 26 8.94 -11.70 -7.73
N PRO A 27 10.05 -10.91 -7.79
CA PRO A 27 10.37 -10.14 -8.98
C PRO A 27 10.55 -11.03 -10.23
N ALA A 28 9.95 -10.63 -11.34
CA ALA A 28 10.03 -11.36 -12.59
C ALA A 28 10.08 -10.41 -13.80
N LEU A 29 10.87 -10.78 -14.81
CA LEU A 29 10.97 -10.06 -16.06
C LEU A 29 10.57 -10.99 -17.22
N THR A 30 9.81 -10.45 -18.16
CA THR A 30 9.52 -11.12 -19.43
C THR A 30 9.77 -10.17 -20.61
N TYR A 31 10.34 -10.69 -21.67
CA TYR A 31 10.60 -9.94 -22.89
C TYR A 31 10.09 -10.73 -24.08
N GLN A 32 9.27 -10.10 -24.95
CA GLN A 32 8.62 -10.78 -26.10
C GLN A 32 7.86 -12.07 -25.68
N GLY A 33 7.20 -12.04 -24.50
CA GLY A 33 6.46 -13.17 -23.97
C GLY A 33 7.30 -14.31 -23.38
N ARG A 34 8.63 -14.18 -23.34
CA ARG A 34 9.55 -15.19 -22.76
C ARG A 34 10.14 -14.67 -21.46
N ALA A 35 10.30 -15.55 -20.47
CA ALA A 35 10.99 -15.20 -19.25
C ALA A 35 12.43 -14.76 -19.53
N VAL A 36 12.84 -13.62 -18.96
CA VAL A 36 14.21 -13.16 -18.99
C VAL A 36 14.99 -13.86 -17.88
N ASN A 37 16.03 -14.59 -18.26
CA ASN A 37 16.91 -15.20 -17.28
C ASN A 37 17.86 -14.12 -16.73
N PHE A 38 17.46 -13.50 -15.61
CA PHE A 38 18.17 -12.38 -15.01
C PHE A 38 19.39 -12.88 -14.21
N HIS A 39 20.45 -13.22 -14.94
CA HIS A 39 21.72 -13.62 -14.33
C HIS A 39 22.56 -12.41 -13.93
N ALA A 40 22.47 -12.02 -12.67
CA ALA A 40 23.23 -10.91 -12.11
C ALA A 40 23.49 -11.13 -10.61
N PRO A 41 24.51 -10.49 -10.03
CA PRO A 41 24.73 -10.55 -8.57
C PRO A 41 23.50 -10.08 -7.78
N PRO A 42 23.29 -10.58 -6.56
CA PRO A 42 22.02 -10.38 -5.80
C PRO A 42 21.57 -8.91 -5.66
N ARG A 43 22.48 -7.97 -5.46
CA ARG A 43 22.19 -6.53 -5.34
C ARG A 43 21.76 -5.84 -6.64
N THR A 44 21.82 -6.54 -7.79
CA THR A 44 21.43 -5.96 -9.09
C THR A 44 19.90 -5.88 -9.24
N MET A 45 19.16 -6.83 -8.67
CA MET A 45 17.68 -6.77 -8.70
C MET A 45 17.12 -5.63 -7.83
N PRO A 46 17.57 -5.40 -6.59
CA PRO A 46 17.24 -4.19 -5.84
C PRO A 46 17.53 -2.89 -6.58
N LEU A 47 18.68 -2.80 -7.27
CA LEU A 47 19.01 -1.63 -8.09
C LEU A 47 18.01 -1.42 -9.24
N LEU A 48 17.70 -2.48 -9.99
CA LEU A 48 16.67 -2.41 -11.04
C LEU A 48 15.33 -1.90 -10.49
N ALA A 49 14.85 -2.50 -9.41
CA ALA A 49 13.59 -2.15 -8.80
C ALA A 49 13.59 -0.70 -8.30
N TYR A 50 14.66 -0.24 -7.65
CA TYR A 50 14.80 1.13 -7.20
C TYR A 50 14.73 2.14 -8.35
N LEU A 51 15.44 1.88 -9.46
CA LEU A 51 15.42 2.74 -10.65
C LEU A 51 14.03 2.79 -11.31
N LEU A 52 13.31 1.66 -11.33
CA LEU A 52 11.95 1.59 -11.88
C LEU A 52 10.93 2.30 -11.00
N LEU A 53 11.01 2.16 -9.68
CA LEU A 53 10.10 2.84 -8.77
C LEU A 53 10.32 4.35 -8.75
N GLN A 54 11.58 4.80 -8.91
CA GLN A 54 11.96 6.21 -8.97
C GLN A 54 12.10 6.77 -10.40
N ARG A 55 11.48 6.12 -11.39
CA ARG A 55 11.61 6.40 -12.82
C ARG A 55 11.27 7.81 -13.28
N ALA A 56 10.50 8.56 -12.49
CA ALA A 56 9.97 9.86 -12.88
C ALA A 56 11.03 10.94 -13.10
N GLN A 57 12.21 10.81 -12.48
CA GLN A 57 13.27 11.81 -12.54
C GLN A 57 14.67 11.17 -12.51
N PRO A 58 15.70 11.89 -13.03
CA PRO A 58 17.07 11.47 -12.87
C PRO A 58 17.48 11.43 -11.40
N LEU A 59 18.12 10.34 -10.98
CA LEU A 59 18.58 10.11 -9.61
C LEU A 59 20.06 10.44 -9.49
N ASP A 60 20.47 11.13 -8.44
CA ASP A 60 21.87 11.34 -8.12
C ASP A 60 22.54 9.99 -7.78
N ARG A 61 23.69 9.71 -8.41
CA ARG A 61 24.38 8.43 -8.25
C ARG A 61 24.93 8.22 -6.84
N GLN A 62 25.28 9.28 -6.14
CA GLN A 62 25.72 9.20 -4.76
C GLN A 62 24.54 8.80 -3.87
N GLN A 63 23.38 9.41 -4.07
CA GLN A 63 22.16 9.05 -3.35
C GLN A 63 21.77 7.58 -3.59
N VAL A 64 21.78 7.12 -4.85
CA VAL A 64 21.50 5.71 -5.18
C VAL A 64 22.49 4.77 -4.49
N ALA A 65 23.77 5.12 -4.50
CA ALA A 65 24.82 4.33 -3.85
C ALA A 65 24.57 4.21 -2.34
N PHE A 66 24.30 5.30 -1.65
CA PHE A 66 24.01 5.28 -0.20
C PHE A 66 22.72 4.54 0.14
N THR A 67 21.69 4.65 -0.69
CA THR A 67 20.43 3.94 -0.44
C THR A 67 20.59 2.41 -0.55
N LEU A 68 21.39 1.94 -1.52
CA LEU A 68 21.52 0.50 -1.77
C LEU A 68 22.69 -0.15 -1.01
N TRP A 69 23.68 0.64 -0.57
CA TRP A 69 24.83 0.19 0.20
C TRP A 69 25.09 1.13 1.40
N PRO A 70 24.13 1.19 2.36
CA PRO A 70 24.19 2.15 3.47
C PRO A 70 25.35 1.88 4.44
N ASP A 71 25.81 0.63 4.54
CA ASP A 71 26.87 0.20 5.46
C ASP A 71 28.27 0.30 4.85
N ASP A 72 28.37 0.58 3.54
CA ASP A 72 29.66 0.67 2.84
C ASP A 72 30.26 2.06 2.97
N ALA A 73 31.60 2.15 2.95
CA ALA A 73 32.29 3.43 2.77
C ALA A 73 31.89 4.07 1.43
N GLU A 74 31.86 5.40 1.37
CA GLU A 74 31.39 6.15 0.19
C GLU A 74 32.07 5.71 -1.13
N SER A 75 33.41 5.48 -1.10
CA SER A 75 34.16 4.99 -2.24
C SER A 75 33.70 3.62 -2.73
N ASP A 76 33.40 2.75 -1.78
CA ASP A 76 32.99 1.36 -2.04
C ASP A 76 31.56 1.28 -2.54
N ALA A 77 30.65 2.04 -1.92
CA ALA A 77 29.28 2.17 -2.38
C ALA A 77 29.20 2.68 -3.84
N ARG A 78 30.01 3.69 -4.19
CA ARG A 78 30.11 4.20 -5.58
C ARG A 78 30.69 3.17 -6.54
N THR A 79 31.67 2.40 -6.10
CA THR A 79 32.28 1.32 -6.90
C THR A 79 31.28 0.19 -7.11
N ASN A 80 30.53 -0.19 -6.06
CA ASN A 80 29.48 -1.17 -6.12
C ASN A 80 28.36 -0.72 -7.08
N LEU A 81 27.91 0.52 -7.00
CA LEU A 81 26.91 1.05 -7.94
C LEU A 81 27.39 0.94 -9.39
N ARG A 82 28.64 1.34 -9.68
CA ARG A 82 29.20 1.24 -11.05
C ARG A 82 29.21 -0.19 -11.56
N ARG A 83 29.65 -1.13 -10.72
CA ARG A 83 29.69 -2.56 -11.04
C ARG A 83 28.29 -3.13 -11.30
N HIS A 84 27.33 -2.81 -10.42
CA HIS A 84 25.97 -3.32 -10.55
C HIS A 84 25.18 -2.66 -11.71
N LEU A 85 25.44 -1.41 -12.06
CA LEU A 85 24.92 -0.80 -13.28
C LEU A 85 25.40 -1.53 -14.54
N HIS A 86 26.68 -1.92 -14.57
CA HIS A 86 27.22 -2.72 -15.67
C HIS A 86 26.54 -4.11 -15.73
N HIS A 87 26.42 -4.82 -14.61
CA HIS A 87 25.69 -6.11 -14.56
C HIS A 87 24.23 -5.96 -14.98
N LEU A 88 23.56 -4.89 -14.55
CA LEU A 88 22.19 -4.61 -14.94
C LEU A 88 22.04 -4.45 -16.46
N GLN A 89 22.92 -3.67 -17.07
CA GLN A 89 22.90 -3.50 -18.54
C GLN A 89 23.14 -4.81 -19.29
N GLN A 90 23.95 -5.72 -18.75
CA GLN A 90 24.19 -7.04 -19.34
C GLN A 90 23.03 -8.04 -19.11
N ALA A 91 22.34 -7.94 -17.98
CA ALA A 91 21.25 -8.85 -17.63
C ALA A 91 19.92 -8.49 -18.29
N LEU A 92 19.75 -7.24 -18.72
CA LEU A 92 18.57 -6.80 -19.46
C LEU A 92 18.64 -7.25 -20.93
N PRO A 93 17.48 -7.53 -21.55
CA PRO A 93 17.44 -7.89 -22.97
C PRO A 93 17.99 -6.75 -23.84
N PRO A 94 18.43 -7.03 -25.08
CA PRO A 94 18.91 -5.99 -25.99
C PRO A 94 17.84 -4.94 -26.24
N ALA A 95 18.20 -3.68 -25.96
CA ALA A 95 17.33 -2.55 -26.25
C ALA A 95 17.29 -2.27 -27.75
N GLN A 96 16.11 -2.08 -28.33
CA GLN A 96 15.97 -1.87 -29.78
C GLN A 96 16.06 -0.40 -30.19
N ASN A 97 15.15 0.43 -29.66
CA ASN A 97 15.04 1.83 -30.07
C ASN A 97 15.74 2.78 -29.09
N HIS A 98 15.65 2.48 -27.80
CA HIS A 98 16.15 3.33 -26.73
C HIS A 98 16.85 2.48 -25.67
N PRO A 99 18.00 2.91 -25.13
CA PRO A 99 18.64 2.20 -24.03
C PRO A 99 17.70 2.16 -22.82
N TRP A 100 17.77 1.08 -22.02
CA TRP A 100 16.99 0.96 -20.79
C TRP A 100 17.36 2.00 -19.74
N LEU A 101 18.62 2.39 -19.70
CA LEU A 101 19.16 3.30 -18.70
C LEU A 101 19.82 4.52 -19.37
N LEU A 102 19.55 5.69 -18.82
CA LEU A 102 20.33 6.91 -19.09
C LEU A 102 21.33 7.07 -17.96
N VAL A 103 22.61 6.89 -18.28
CA VAL A 103 23.70 6.93 -17.29
C VAL A 103 24.69 8.02 -17.69
N ASN A 104 24.91 8.96 -16.78
CA ASN A 104 25.93 9.98 -16.93
C ASN A 104 26.83 10.04 -15.66
N PRO A 105 27.87 10.88 -15.61
CA PRO A 105 28.76 10.93 -14.46
C PRO A 105 28.10 11.24 -13.12
N ARG A 106 27.01 11.98 -13.10
CA ARG A 106 26.32 12.43 -11.87
C ARG A 106 25.01 11.72 -11.61
N THR A 107 24.27 11.36 -12.66
CA THR A 107 22.93 10.79 -12.50
C THR A 107 22.74 9.47 -13.22
N VAL A 108 21.76 8.71 -12.80
CA VAL A 108 21.22 7.53 -13.45
C VAL A 108 19.70 7.60 -13.45
N GLN A 109 19.08 7.16 -14.56
CA GLN A 109 17.63 7.15 -14.68
C GLN A 109 17.20 5.93 -15.50
N TRP A 110 16.06 5.31 -15.14
CA TRP A 110 15.37 4.45 -16.07
C TRP A 110 14.86 5.31 -17.24
N ASN A 111 15.16 4.91 -18.46
CA ASN A 111 14.88 5.75 -19.62
C ASN A 111 13.36 5.86 -19.87
N PRO A 112 12.75 7.06 -19.77
CA PRO A 112 11.32 7.25 -20.02
C PRO A 112 10.88 6.90 -21.44
N ALA A 113 11.80 6.92 -22.41
CA ALA A 113 11.52 6.57 -23.81
C ALA A 113 11.61 5.06 -24.07
N ALA A 114 12.07 4.25 -23.12
CA ALA A 114 12.13 2.80 -23.27
C ALA A 114 10.72 2.19 -23.25
N GLU A 115 10.52 1.17 -24.09
CA GLU A 115 9.24 0.47 -24.20
C GLU A 115 9.15 -0.64 -23.15
N TYR A 116 8.50 -0.36 -22.03
CA TYR A 116 8.30 -1.32 -20.94
C TYR A 116 6.95 -1.18 -20.27
N GLN A 117 6.56 -2.22 -19.57
CA GLN A 117 5.37 -2.26 -18.72
C GLN A 117 5.81 -2.66 -17.30
N LEU A 118 5.32 -1.94 -16.32
CA LEU A 118 5.61 -2.17 -14.90
C LEU A 118 4.30 -2.34 -14.16
N ASP A 119 4.11 -3.47 -13.49
CA ASP A 119 2.90 -3.79 -12.75
C ASP A 119 2.55 -2.75 -11.68
N VAL A 120 3.55 -2.26 -10.93
CA VAL A 120 3.37 -1.20 -9.94
C VAL A 120 2.86 0.09 -10.59
N ALA A 121 3.45 0.49 -11.73
CA ALA A 121 3.02 1.72 -12.43
C ALA A 121 1.59 1.62 -12.95
N GLU A 122 1.22 0.47 -13.48
CA GLU A 122 -0.13 0.22 -13.97
C GLU A 122 -1.13 0.12 -12.83
N PHE A 123 -0.76 -0.54 -11.71
CA PHE A 123 -1.55 -0.56 -10.49
C PHE A 123 -1.83 0.86 -9.98
N GLU A 124 -0.81 1.70 -9.82
CA GLU A 124 -0.96 3.09 -9.36
C GLU A 124 -1.86 3.91 -10.30
N ARG A 125 -1.66 3.76 -11.60
CA ARG A 125 -2.48 4.44 -12.62
C ARG A 125 -3.96 4.05 -12.54
N LEU A 126 -4.25 2.76 -12.41
CA LEU A 126 -5.60 2.22 -12.33
C LEU A 126 -6.26 2.52 -10.97
N ALA A 127 -5.50 2.48 -9.89
CA ALA A 127 -5.96 2.82 -8.54
C ALA A 127 -6.23 4.33 -8.37
N GLY A 128 -5.68 5.17 -9.25
CA GLY A 128 -5.89 6.62 -9.22
C GLY A 128 -7.26 7.10 -9.71
N ALA A 129 -8.11 6.22 -10.27
CA ALA A 129 -9.42 6.60 -10.79
C ALA A 129 -10.50 5.58 -10.38
N PRO A 130 -11.66 6.03 -9.83
CA PRO A 130 -12.72 5.14 -9.34
C PRO A 130 -13.21 4.12 -10.38
N GLN A 131 -13.23 4.50 -11.66
CA GLN A 131 -13.75 3.66 -12.74
C GLN A 131 -12.83 2.48 -13.09
N THR A 132 -11.57 2.54 -12.71
CA THR A 132 -10.55 1.55 -13.02
C THR A 132 -10.06 0.76 -11.81
N LEU A 133 -10.56 1.08 -10.60
CA LEU A 133 -10.18 0.40 -9.35
C LEU A 133 -10.27 -1.13 -9.42
N ALA A 134 -11.36 -1.66 -9.97
CA ALA A 134 -11.56 -3.09 -10.09
C ALA A 134 -10.50 -3.76 -10.99
N GLN A 135 -9.95 -3.02 -11.96
CA GLN A 135 -8.87 -3.50 -12.84
C GLN A 135 -7.50 -3.46 -12.14
N ALA A 136 -7.33 -2.58 -11.15
CA ALA A 136 -6.10 -2.48 -10.37
C ALA A 136 -5.89 -3.71 -9.48
N ILE A 137 -6.95 -4.21 -8.83
CA ILE A 137 -6.87 -5.26 -7.81
C ILE A 137 -6.10 -6.50 -8.25
N PRO A 138 -6.33 -7.09 -9.44
CA PRO A 138 -5.61 -8.29 -9.88
C PRO A 138 -4.11 -8.10 -10.10
N LEU A 139 -3.64 -6.85 -10.25
CA LEU A 139 -2.22 -6.55 -10.43
C LEU A 139 -1.42 -6.71 -9.13
N TYR A 140 -2.05 -6.49 -7.98
CA TYR A 140 -1.41 -6.66 -6.67
C TYR A 140 -1.38 -8.15 -6.27
N THR A 141 -0.48 -8.90 -6.89
CA THR A 141 -0.39 -10.36 -6.71
C THR A 141 0.30 -10.79 -5.41
N GLY A 142 1.08 -9.92 -4.79
CA GLY A 142 1.83 -10.13 -3.55
C GLY A 142 2.39 -8.79 -3.06
N ASP A 143 3.12 -8.79 -1.96
CA ASP A 143 3.78 -7.60 -1.47
C ASP A 143 4.91 -7.17 -2.42
N LEU A 144 5.18 -5.87 -2.47
CA LEU A 144 6.28 -5.37 -3.28
C LEU A 144 7.60 -6.05 -2.90
N LEU A 145 8.26 -6.70 -3.88
CA LEU A 145 9.60 -7.27 -3.71
C LEU A 145 9.71 -8.20 -2.48
N GLU A 146 8.85 -9.19 -2.36
CA GLU A 146 8.71 -10.05 -1.15
C GLU A 146 10.05 -10.63 -0.65
N THR A 147 11.00 -10.87 -1.55
CA THR A 147 12.30 -11.47 -1.22
C THR A 147 13.40 -10.47 -0.92
N ILE A 148 13.11 -9.16 -0.93
CA ILE A 148 14.07 -8.08 -0.71
C ILE A 148 13.72 -7.37 0.59
N TYR A 149 14.69 -7.30 1.52
CA TYR A 149 14.50 -6.80 2.88
C TYR A 149 15.28 -5.49 3.14
N ASP A 150 15.54 -4.71 2.11
CA ASP A 150 16.22 -3.42 2.23
C ASP A 150 15.28 -2.36 2.82
N ASP A 151 15.76 -1.46 3.66
CA ASP A 151 14.95 -0.46 4.36
C ASP A 151 14.14 0.43 3.41
N TRP A 152 14.70 0.79 2.25
CA TRP A 152 14.01 1.61 1.26
C TRP A 152 12.77 0.91 0.66
N VAL A 153 12.75 -0.44 0.60
CA VAL A 153 11.62 -1.22 0.09
C VAL A 153 10.46 -1.16 1.07
N PHE A 154 10.74 -1.09 2.36
CA PHE A 154 9.71 -1.16 3.40
C PHE A 154 8.68 -0.04 3.27
N PHE A 155 9.11 1.20 3.08
CA PHE A 155 8.20 2.34 2.91
C PHE A 155 7.34 2.24 1.65
N GLU A 156 7.93 1.80 0.52
CA GLU A 156 7.19 1.62 -0.72
C GLU A 156 6.20 0.44 -0.63
N ARG A 157 6.60 -0.64 0.05
CA ARG A 157 5.72 -1.79 0.31
C ARG A 157 4.50 -1.37 1.13
N GLU A 158 4.71 -0.64 2.22
CA GLU A 158 3.62 -0.14 3.07
C GLU A 158 2.71 0.83 2.30
N ARG A 159 3.28 1.75 1.53
CA ARG A 159 2.52 2.69 0.70
C ARG A 159 1.62 1.97 -0.31
N LEU A 160 2.15 1.00 -1.04
CA LEU A 160 1.40 0.24 -2.05
C LEU A 160 0.37 -0.71 -1.41
N SER A 161 0.68 -1.31 -0.27
CA SER A 161 -0.26 -2.09 0.53
C SER A 161 -1.43 -1.24 1.00
N ASN A 162 -1.16 -0.05 1.52
CA ASN A 162 -2.21 0.89 1.93
C ASN A 162 -3.09 1.33 0.75
N LEU A 163 -2.50 1.59 -0.42
CA LEU A 163 -3.25 1.91 -1.64
C LEU A 163 -4.16 0.74 -2.06
N TYR A 164 -3.67 -0.50 -1.98
CA TYR A 164 -4.45 -1.70 -2.27
C TYR A 164 -5.66 -1.84 -1.34
N PHE A 165 -5.45 -1.74 -0.01
CA PHE A 165 -6.54 -1.85 0.95
C PHE A 165 -7.55 -0.70 0.84
N THR A 166 -7.07 0.52 0.57
CA THR A 166 -7.95 1.67 0.32
C THR A 166 -8.81 1.44 -0.92
N SER A 167 -8.21 0.92 -2.01
CA SER A 167 -8.93 0.60 -3.24
C SER A 167 -10.01 -0.48 -3.02
N LEU A 168 -9.71 -1.51 -2.23
CA LEU A 168 -10.69 -2.53 -1.85
C LEU A 168 -11.82 -1.93 -1.00
N GLY A 169 -11.49 -1.08 -0.03
CA GLY A 169 -12.49 -0.39 0.80
C GLY A 169 -13.47 0.44 -0.04
N GLN A 170 -12.96 1.17 -1.03
CA GLN A 170 -13.80 1.94 -1.95
C GLN A 170 -14.71 1.04 -2.80
N LEU A 171 -14.20 -0.07 -3.31
CA LEU A 171 -15.00 -1.04 -4.07
C LEU A 171 -16.09 -1.68 -3.22
N ILE A 172 -15.79 -2.05 -1.97
CA ILE A 172 -16.79 -2.56 -1.02
C ILE A 172 -17.91 -1.54 -0.82
N TYR A 173 -17.55 -0.28 -0.57
CA TYR A 173 -18.50 0.80 -0.37
C TYR A 173 -19.38 1.03 -1.60
N ASP A 174 -18.78 1.14 -2.79
CA ASP A 174 -19.48 1.41 -4.05
C ASP A 174 -20.48 0.29 -4.40
N HIS A 175 -20.07 -0.97 -4.26
CA HIS A 175 -20.93 -2.12 -4.53
C HIS A 175 -22.03 -2.25 -3.49
N ARG A 176 -21.76 -2.03 -2.21
CA ARG A 176 -22.80 -2.00 -1.15
C ARG A 176 -23.85 -0.93 -1.42
N THR A 177 -23.44 0.29 -1.79
CA THR A 177 -24.36 1.40 -2.11
C THR A 177 -25.27 1.06 -3.28
N ARG A 178 -24.78 0.32 -4.26
CA ARG A 178 -25.55 -0.17 -5.41
C ARG A 178 -26.33 -1.45 -5.10
N ARG A 179 -26.27 -1.96 -3.87
CA ARG A 179 -26.86 -3.23 -3.42
C ARG A 179 -26.32 -4.46 -4.16
N ASP A 180 -25.16 -4.35 -4.76
CA ASP A 180 -24.41 -5.48 -5.31
C ASP A 180 -23.60 -6.16 -4.20
N TYR A 181 -24.32 -6.82 -3.31
CA TYR A 181 -23.73 -7.45 -2.13
C TYR A 181 -22.75 -8.56 -2.50
N SER A 182 -22.97 -9.25 -3.62
CA SER A 182 -22.08 -10.32 -4.08
C SER A 182 -20.67 -9.79 -4.34
N ALA A 183 -20.54 -8.70 -5.10
CA ALA A 183 -19.26 -8.07 -5.37
C ALA A 183 -18.64 -7.45 -4.10
N ALA A 184 -19.44 -6.79 -3.25
CA ALA A 184 -18.95 -6.24 -2.00
C ALA A 184 -18.38 -7.32 -1.07
N ILE A 185 -19.05 -8.47 -0.92
CA ILE A 185 -18.59 -9.63 -0.15
C ILE A 185 -17.30 -10.20 -0.75
N HIS A 186 -17.20 -10.27 -2.08
CA HIS A 186 -15.99 -10.72 -2.77
C HIS A 186 -14.78 -9.85 -2.40
N TYR A 187 -14.92 -8.51 -2.49
CA TYR A 187 -13.81 -7.61 -2.17
C TYR A 187 -13.46 -7.60 -0.68
N ALA A 188 -14.45 -7.74 0.22
CA ALA A 188 -14.19 -7.93 1.65
C ALA A 188 -13.42 -9.24 1.92
N GLY A 189 -13.73 -10.30 1.18
CA GLY A 189 -12.98 -11.55 1.22
C GLY A 189 -11.53 -11.39 0.79
N LEU A 190 -11.22 -10.56 -0.21
CA LEU A 190 -9.84 -10.28 -0.62
C LEU A 190 -9.05 -9.53 0.48
N VAL A 191 -9.69 -8.63 1.23
CA VAL A 191 -9.06 -8.00 2.39
C VAL A 191 -8.70 -9.05 3.43
N LEU A 192 -9.66 -9.90 3.82
CA LEU A 192 -9.49 -10.92 4.86
C LEU A 192 -8.55 -12.07 4.43
N ALA A 193 -8.38 -12.32 3.15
CA ALA A 193 -7.41 -13.27 2.64
C ALA A 193 -5.95 -12.82 2.91
N ARG A 194 -5.71 -11.49 3.01
CA ARG A 194 -4.39 -10.93 3.32
C ARG A 194 -4.21 -10.59 4.80
N ASP A 195 -5.28 -10.13 5.45
CA ASP A 195 -5.29 -9.80 6.86
C ASP A 195 -6.53 -10.44 7.53
N PRO A 196 -6.44 -11.71 7.95
CA PRO A 196 -7.57 -12.47 8.52
C PRO A 196 -8.11 -11.90 9.83
N PHE A 197 -7.30 -11.08 10.54
CA PHE A 197 -7.67 -10.54 11.85
C PHE A 197 -8.16 -9.10 11.80
N ARG A 198 -8.47 -8.59 10.62
CA ARG A 198 -8.99 -7.24 10.43
C ARG A 198 -10.47 -7.15 10.79
N GLU A 199 -10.75 -6.91 12.08
CA GLU A 199 -12.11 -6.97 12.63
C GLU A 199 -13.08 -5.95 12.04
N ASP A 200 -12.63 -4.78 11.60
CA ASP A 200 -13.45 -3.81 10.89
C ASP A 200 -14.02 -4.40 9.59
N THR A 201 -13.20 -5.13 8.84
CA THR A 201 -13.63 -5.81 7.62
C THR A 201 -14.50 -7.03 7.91
N VAL A 202 -14.23 -7.76 9.00
CA VAL A 202 -15.12 -8.84 9.46
C VAL A 202 -16.51 -8.27 9.75
N ARG A 203 -16.63 -7.17 10.49
CA ARG A 203 -17.93 -6.51 10.74
C ARG A 203 -18.62 -6.08 9.45
N GLN A 204 -17.90 -5.52 8.49
CA GLN A 204 -18.45 -5.19 7.17
C GLN A 204 -18.98 -6.43 6.46
N LEU A 205 -18.24 -7.54 6.48
CA LEU A 205 -18.66 -8.80 5.85
C LEU A 205 -19.90 -9.38 6.50
N LEU A 206 -19.99 -9.38 7.84
CA LEU A 206 -21.20 -9.80 8.58
C LEU A 206 -22.41 -8.98 8.16
N ALA A 207 -22.26 -7.66 8.11
CA ALA A 207 -23.32 -6.76 7.71
C ALA A 207 -23.77 -6.97 6.25
N LEU A 208 -22.83 -7.12 5.32
CA LEU A 208 -23.11 -7.36 3.90
C LEU A 208 -23.87 -8.68 3.68
N ARG A 209 -23.50 -9.76 4.39
CA ARG A 209 -24.20 -11.03 4.34
C ARG A 209 -25.63 -10.89 4.91
N TYR A 210 -25.78 -10.22 6.05
CA TYR A 210 -27.09 -9.98 6.63
C TYR A 210 -27.99 -9.13 5.72
N GLU A 211 -27.48 -8.05 5.15
CA GLU A 211 -28.20 -7.16 4.22
C GLU A 211 -28.59 -7.87 2.91
N SER A 212 -27.78 -8.84 2.47
CA SER A 212 -28.11 -9.69 1.31
C SER A 212 -29.16 -10.78 1.61
N GLY A 213 -29.59 -10.93 2.87
CA GLY A 213 -30.49 -11.98 3.32
C GLY A 213 -29.79 -13.28 3.75
N ASP A 214 -28.47 -13.36 3.65
CA ASP A 214 -27.66 -14.52 4.09
C ASP A 214 -27.32 -14.42 5.59
N ARG A 215 -28.37 -14.44 6.44
CA ARG A 215 -28.19 -14.43 7.89
C ARG A 215 -27.39 -15.62 8.39
N ALA A 216 -27.64 -16.81 7.86
CA ALA A 216 -26.93 -18.02 8.27
C ALA A 216 -25.43 -17.91 7.96
N GLY A 217 -25.09 -17.42 6.79
CA GLY A 217 -23.70 -17.16 6.40
C GLY A 217 -23.04 -16.07 7.27
N ALA A 218 -23.76 -15.04 7.69
CA ALA A 218 -23.23 -14.04 8.61
C ALA A 218 -22.88 -14.67 9.98
N LEU A 219 -23.76 -15.48 10.56
CA LEU A 219 -23.52 -16.14 11.84
C LEU A 219 -22.34 -17.14 11.75
N ALA A 220 -22.29 -17.95 10.70
CA ALA A 220 -21.19 -18.90 10.48
C ALA A 220 -19.85 -18.20 10.31
N GLU A 221 -19.80 -17.04 9.66
CA GLU A 221 -18.60 -16.22 9.48
C GLU A 221 -18.07 -15.72 10.83
N TYR A 222 -18.94 -15.21 11.71
CA TYR A 222 -18.54 -14.79 13.05
C TYR A 222 -17.98 -15.95 13.87
N GLU A 223 -18.66 -17.11 13.87
CA GLU A 223 -18.21 -18.29 14.61
C GLU A 223 -16.82 -18.75 14.12
N ARG A 224 -16.61 -18.77 12.82
CA ARG A 224 -15.32 -19.10 12.21
C ARG A 224 -14.23 -18.12 12.66
N PHE A 225 -14.49 -16.83 12.55
CA PHE A 225 -13.56 -15.77 12.96
C PHE A 225 -13.24 -15.84 14.46
N SER A 226 -14.25 -15.95 15.31
CA SER A 226 -14.09 -16.03 16.78
C SER A 226 -13.27 -17.25 17.19
N LYS A 227 -13.49 -18.41 16.55
CA LYS A 227 -12.72 -19.63 16.78
C LYS A 227 -11.26 -19.44 16.38
N GLN A 228 -11.00 -18.87 15.19
CA GLN A 228 -9.66 -18.63 14.70
C GLN A 228 -8.91 -17.65 15.59
N LEU A 229 -9.55 -16.52 15.97
CA LEU A 229 -8.97 -15.51 16.84
C LEU A 229 -8.57 -16.09 18.21
N LYS A 230 -9.44 -16.93 18.78
CA LYS A 230 -9.16 -17.63 20.04
C LYS A 230 -8.01 -18.63 19.93
N GLN A 231 -7.94 -19.37 18.80
CA GLN A 231 -6.88 -20.37 18.57
C GLN A 231 -5.51 -19.74 18.33
N GLU A 232 -5.44 -18.65 17.57
CA GLU A 232 -4.17 -18.06 17.15
C GLU A 232 -3.67 -16.97 18.10
N MET A 233 -4.58 -16.21 18.71
CA MET A 233 -4.24 -15.06 19.57
C MET A 233 -4.69 -15.22 21.02
N GLY A 234 -5.53 -16.20 21.35
CA GLY A 234 -6.03 -16.42 22.70
C GLY A 234 -7.05 -15.38 23.18
N VAL A 235 -7.57 -14.53 22.30
CA VAL A 235 -8.50 -13.43 22.64
C VAL A 235 -9.88 -13.65 22.03
N LEU A 236 -10.87 -12.91 22.54
CA LEU A 236 -12.23 -12.87 21.98
C LEU A 236 -12.35 -11.69 20.99
N PRO A 237 -13.34 -11.75 20.07
CA PRO A 237 -13.67 -10.61 19.21
C PRO A 237 -13.96 -9.34 20.02
N MET A 238 -13.71 -8.17 19.42
CA MET A 238 -14.01 -6.88 20.05
C MET A 238 -15.49 -6.74 20.41
N PRO A 239 -15.86 -5.94 21.44
CA PRO A 239 -17.24 -5.74 21.86
C PRO A 239 -18.18 -5.32 20.74
N GLU A 240 -17.70 -4.48 19.81
CA GLU A 240 -18.46 -4.01 18.64
C GLU A 240 -18.80 -5.16 17.67
N THR A 241 -17.87 -6.11 17.51
CA THR A 241 -18.09 -7.29 16.67
C THR A 241 -19.06 -8.28 17.32
N GLN A 242 -18.97 -8.43 18.65
CA GLN A 242 -19.92 -9.24 19.42
C GLN A 242 -21.33 -8.63 19.39
N ALA A 243 -21.46 -7.31 19.62
CA ALA A 243 -22.73 -6.61 19.56
C ALA A 243 -23.42 -6.72 18.19
N LEU A 244 -22.65 -6.64 17.09
CA LEU A 244 -23.17 -6.87 15.75
C LEU A 244 -23.71 -8.30 15.59
N TYR A 245 -22.97 -9.30 16.05
CA TYR A 245 -23.41 -10.69 16.03
C TYR A 245 -24.73 -10.90 16.83
N GLU A 246 -24.83 -10.34 18.03
CA GLU A 246 -26.04 -10.40 18.84
C GLU A 246 -27.23 -9.71 18.14
N SER A 247 -27.01 -8.57 17.49
CA SER A 247 -28.06 -7.89 16.73
C SER A 247 -28.55 -8.71 15.55
N ILE A 248 -27.66 -9.43 14.86
CA ILE A 248 -28.01 -10.36 13.78
C ILE A 248 -28.84 -11.55 14.32
N ILE A 249 -28.48 -12.09 15.50
CA ILE A 249 -29.27 -13.15 16.16
C ILE A 249 -30.68 -12.69 16.52
N ASN A 250 -30.80 -11.47 17.05
CA ASN A 250 -32.07 -10.96 17.54
C ASN A 250 -32.94 -10.32 16.44
N HIS A 251 -32.54 -10.40 15.16
CA HIS A 251 -33.20 -9.70 14.06
C HIS A 251 -33.36 -8.19 14.29
N ALA A 252 -32.52 -7.59 15.14
CA ALA A 252 -32.53 -6.16 15.36
C ALA A 252 -32.13 -5.42 14.08
N HIS A 253 -32.75 -4.29 13.80
CA HIS A 253 -32.37 -3.44 12.68
C HIS A 253 -30.92 -2.98 12.88
N ILE A 254 -30.03 -3.31 11.95
CA ILE A 254 -28.64 -2.86 11.99
C ILE A 254 -28.62 -1.40 11.53
N SER A 255 -29.01 -0.49 12.42
CA SER A 255 -28.89 0.95 12.21
C SER A 255 -27.55 1.39 12.75
N GLY A 256 -26.62 1.79 11.87
CA GLY A 256 -25.42 2.49 12.30
C GLY A 256 -24.07 1.80 12.09
N ILE A 257 -23.91 1.01 11.02
CA ILE A 257 -22.57 0.92 10.44
C ILE A 257 -22.41 2.20 9.63
N GLU A 258 -21.76 3.18 10.28
CA GLU A 258 -21.47 4.46 9.65
C GLU A 258 -20.83 4.19 8.29
N SER A 259 -21.55 4.61 7.25
CA SER A 259 -20.98 4.82 5.93
C SER A 259 -19.76 5.70 6.16
N ILE A 260 -18.60 5.23 5.69
CA ILE A 260 -17.45 6.10 5.54
C ILE A 260 -17.89 7.16 4.54
N ASP A 261 -18.32 8.31 5.10
CA ASP A 261 -18.77 9.44 4.29
C ASP A 261 -17.56 9.92 3.48
N SER A 262 -17.63 9.72 2.17
CA SER A 262 -16.55 10.01 1.22
C SER A 262 -16.42 11.50 0.89
N SER A 263 -16.91 12.39 1.78
CA SER A 263 -16.92 13.83 1.55
C SER A 263 -15.80 14.62 2.22
N ASP A 264 -14.77 13.96 2.78
CA ASP A 264 -13.57 14.68 3.22
C ASP A 264 -12.31 14.00 2.69
N GLU A 265 -11.81 14.56 1.62
CA GLU A 265 -10.53 14.24 1.00
C GLU A 265 -9.40 14.23 2.04
N VAL A 266 -8.54 13.19 1.98
CA VAL A 266 -7.19 13.09 2.58
C VAL A 266 -7.09 12.78 4.08
N SER A 267 -8.18 12.69 4.86
CA SER A 267 -8.06 12.51 6.33
C SER A 267 -8.38 11.10 6.87
N THR A 268 -8.81 10.15 6.04
CA THR A 268 -9.47 8.90 6.50
C THR A 268 -8.51 7.78 6.91
N ALA A 269 -7.31 7.73 6.35
CA ALA A 269 -6.31 6.72 6.74
C ALA A 269 -5.82 6.87 8.21
N HIS A 270 -5.99 8.07 8.80
CA HIS A 270 -5.60 8.37 10.17
C HIS A 270 -6.69 8.13 11.21
N ARG A 271 -7.98 8.08 10.84
CA ARG A 271 -9.09 7.93 11.81
C ARG A 271 -9.34 6.49 12.26
N VAL A 272 -9.01 5.49 11.44
CA VAL A 272 -9.23 4.07 11.80
C VAL A 272 -8.19 3.57 12.82
N SER A 273 -6.98 4.11 12.80
CA SER A 273 -5.93 3.79 13.79
C SER A 273 -6.21 4.40 15.18
N ALA A 274 -7.14 5.35 15.29
CA ALA A 274 -7.42 6.11 16.51
C ALA A 274 -8.31 5.39 17.54
N ARG A 275 -8.88 4.23 17.22
CA ARG A 275 -9.86 3.56 18.10
C ARG A 275 -9.29 2.46 18.99
N LEU A 276 -8.04 2.09 18.86
CA LEU A 276 -7.41 1.17 19.79
C LEU A 276 -7.00 1.94 21.07
N PRO A 277 -7.35 1.49 22.28
CA PRO A 277 -6.95 2.16 23.50
C PRO A 277 -5.41 2.24 23.58
N LEU A 278 -4.91 3.39 24.01
CA LEU A 278 -3.47 3.61 24.21
C LEU A 278 -3.04 2.85 25.46
N VAL A 279 -2.60 1.62 25.31
CA VAL A 279 -2.19 0.76 26.45
C VAL A 279 -0.75 1.06 26.84
N GLY A 280 -0.50 1.26 28.14
CA GLY A 280 0.86 1.41 28.69
C GLY A 280 1.54 2.77 28.44
N ARG A 281 0.82 3.80 27.99
CA ARG A 281 1.34 5.16 27.70
C ARG A 281 0.57 6.27 28.41
N GLN A 282 -0.07 5.94 29.52
CA GLN A 282 -0.91 6.90 30.25
C GLN A 282 -0.09 8.10 30.75
N THR A 283 1.08 7.86 31.31
CA THR A 283 1.94 8.91 31.84
C THR A 283 2.41 9.90 30.76
N GLU A 284 2.76 9.39 29.58
CA GLU A 284 3.15 10.23 28.45
C GLU A 284 1.95 11.03 27.93
N MET A 285 0.79 10.40 27.84
CA MET A 285 -0.44 11.08 27.42
C MET A 285 -0.88 12.16 28.39
N ASP A 286 -0.78 11.95 29.71
CA ASP A 286 -1.08 12.95 30.72
C ASP A 286 -0.15 14.17 30.63
N ARG A 287 1.13 13.95 30.35
CA ARG A 287 2.10 15.03 30.11
C ARG A 287 1.73 15.84 28.85
N LEU A 288 1.35 15.16 27.78
CA LEU A 288 0.92 15.79 26.52
C LEU A 288 -0.35 16.62 26.74
N THR A 289 -1.34 16.07 27.40
CA THR A 289 -2.62 16.72 27.72
C THR A 289 -2.41 17.95 28.59
N THR A 290 -1.52 17.87 29.57
CA THR A 290 -1.15 19.02 30.42
C THR A 290 -0.52 20.15 29.57
N ARG A 291 0.37 19.80 28.64
CA ARG A 291 0.98 20.79 27.72
C ARG A 291 -0.04 21.41 26.78
N TRP A 292 -0.91 20.57 26.22
CA TRP A 292 -2.02 21.02 25.40
C TRP A 292 -2.94 22.01 26.14
N SER A 293 -3.35 21.70 27.37
CA SER A 293 -4.20 22.57 28.19
C SER A 293 -3.58 23.95 28.45
N ARG A 294 -2.25 24.04 28.54
CA ARG A 294 -1.54 25.32 28.62
C ARG A 294 -1.54 26.07 27.29
N ALA A 295 -1.32 25.36 26.17
CA ALA A 295 -1.34 25.94 24.84
C ALA A 295 -2.74 26.49 24.49
N ALA A 296 -3.81 25.77 24.85
CA ALA A 296 -5.19 26.22 24.67
C ALA A 296 -5.55 27.49 25.45
N ARG A 297 -4.77 27.83 26.49
CA ARG A 297 -4.88 29.11 27.25
C ARG A 297 -4.00 30.21 26.72
N GLY A 298 -3.38 30.04 25.54
CA GLY A 298 -2.51 31.04 24.92
C GLY A 298 -1.01 30.89 25.23
N TYR A 299 -0.60 29.91 26.01
CA TYR A 299 0.82 29.64 26.29
C TYR A 299 1.37 28.61 25.32
N GLY A 300 1.60 29.04 24.08
CA GLY A 300 2.18 28.18 23.04
C GLY A 300 3.53 27.58 23.42
N GLY A 301 3.95 26.51 22.75
CA GLY A 301 5.22 25.85 23.03
C GLY A 301 5.57 24.79 21.99
N LEU A 302 6.82 24.36 21.99
CA LEU A 302 7.33 23.25 21.19
C LEU A 302 7.38 21.99 22.05
N LEU A 303 6.88 20.88 21.51
CA LEU A 303 6.95 19.56 22.10
C LEU A 303 7.70 18.63 21.17
N LEU A 304 8.76 17.98 21.66
CA LEU A 304 9.53 16.99 20.92
C LEU A 304 9.26 15.60 21.51
N ILE A 305 8.86 14.65 20.65
CA ILE A 305 8.64 13.24 21.02
C ILE A 305 9.72 12.42 20.36
N GLY A 306 10.72 12.00 21.14
CA GLY A 306 11.82 11.13 20.71
C GLY A 306 11.61 9.68 21.14
N GLY A 307 12.27 8.75 20.47
CA GLY A 307 12.28 7.32 20.80
C GLY A 307 12.60 6.44 19.59
N GLU A 308 12.82 5.16 19.82
CA GLU A 308 13.14 4.16 18.79
C GLU A 308 12.02 3.98 17.77
N ALA A 309 12.35 3.44 16.58
CA ALA A 309 11.36 3.10 15.55
C ALA A 309 10.34 2.09 16.11
N GLY A 310 9.06 2.23 15.74
CA GLY A 310 8.00 1.32 16.20
C GLY A 310 7.46 1.55 17.62
N ILE A 311 8.08 2.39 18.47
CA ILE A 311 7.68 2.59 19.89
C ILE A 311 6.34 3.32 20.09
N GLY A 312 5.66 3.72 19.02
CA GLY A 312 4.33 4.34 19.11
C GLY A 312 4.31 5.87 19.13
N LYS A 313 5.38 6.57 18.71
CA LYS A 313 5.43 8.05 18.64
C LYS A 313 4.31 8.65 17.81
N THR A 314 4.09 8.10 16.61
CA THR A 314 3.04 8.54 15.69
C THR A 314 1.66 8.35 16.31
N ARG A 315 1.43 7.24 17.01
CA ARG A 315 0.17 6.97 17.69
C ARG A 315 -0.09 8.01 18.79
N LEU A 316 0.92 8.32 19.60
CA LEU A 316 0.80 9.28 20.69
C LEU A 316 0.48 10.70 20.18
N THR A 317 1.10 11.12 19.06
CA THR A 317 0.78 12.41 18.41
C THR A 317 -0.62 12.45 17.81
N GLN A 318 -1.10 11.31 17.27
CA GLN A 318 -2.46 11.20 16.74
C GLN A 318 -3.52 11.36 17.85
N GLU A 319 -3.34 10.69 18.99
CA GLU A 319 -4.26 10.82 20.13
C GLU A 319 -4.31 12.25 20.67
N LEU A 320 -3.17 12.93 20.77
CA LEU A 320 -3.12 14.33 21.15
C LEU A 320 -3.84 15.23 20.14
N ALA A 321 -3.67 14.97 18.84
CA ALA A 321 -4.33 15.73 17.77
C ALA A 321 -5.85 15.57 17.85
N LEU A 322 -6.36 14.36 18.04
CA LEU A 322 -7.80 14.09 18.20
C LEU A 322 -8.39 14.80 19.43
N LEU A 323 -7.65 14.77 20.56
CA LEU A 323 -8.05 15.51 21.76
C LEU A 323 -8.12 17.02 21.47
N ALA A 324 -7.14 17.58 20.80
CA ALA A 324 -7.11 19.00 20.46
C ALA A 324 -8.23 19.38 19.48
N GLU A 325 -8.49 18.59 18.46
CA GLU A 325 -9.60 18.77 17.51
C GLU A 325 -10.96 18.72 18.21
N SER A 326 -11.18 17.79 19.16
CA SER A 326 -12.41 17.70 19.94
C SER A 326 -12.65 18.94 20.79
N GLN A 327 -11.61 19.72 21.08
CA GLN A 327 -11.65 20.98 21.81
C GLN A 327 -11.63 22.22 20.89
N GLY A 328 -11.86 22.01 19.57
CA GLY A 328 -11.98 23.11 18.59
C GLY A 328 -10.66 23.61 18.01
N ALA A 329 -9.55 22.91 18.19
CA ALA A 329 -8.27 23.29 17.59
C ALA A 329 -8.20 22.86 16.11
N ARG A 330 -7.57 23.70 15.30
CA ARG A 330 -7.21 23.37 13.92
C ARG A 330 -5.84 22.69 13.91
N ILE A 331 -5.77 21.47 13.38
CA ILE A 331 -4.53 20.70 13.28
C ILE A 331 -3.93 20.87 11.89
N LEU A 332 -2.67 21.30 11.84
CA LEU A 332 -1.86 21.28 10.62
C LEU A 332 -0.83 20.18 10.75
N ARG A 333 -0.69 19.36 9.73
CA ARG A 333 0.26 18.23 9.70
C ARG A 333 1.24 18.41 8.57
N GLY A 334 2.52 18.26 8.87
CA GLY A 334 3.61 18.20 7.90
C GLY A 334 4.50 17.02 8.23
N ALA A 335 5.07 16.39 7.21
CA ALA A 335 6.08 15.35 7.36
C ALA A 335 7.34 15.75 6.61
N THR A 336 8.49 15.59 7.25
CA THR A 336 9.79 15.70 6.60
C THR A 336 10.55 14.39 6.80
N SER A 337 11.19 13.89 5.74
CA SER A 337 12.10 12.77 5.85
C SER A 337 13.52 13.26 5.57
N GLN A 338 14.52 12.64 6.18
CA GLN A 338 15.94 12.94 5.90
C GLN A 338 16.31 12.74 4.43
N GLN A 339 15.52 11.98 3.68
CA GLN A 339 15.78 11.65 2.28
C GLN A 339 15.30 12.70 1.27
N ASN A 340 14.50 13.69 1.68
CA ASN A 340 14.04 14.74 0.77
C ASN A 340 13.76 16.05 1.52
N PRO A 341 14.79 16.84 1.86
CA PRO A 341 14.60 18.16 2.43
C PRO A 341 14.09 19.10 1.33
N ARG A 342 12.79 19.15 1.11
CA ARG A 342 12.18 20.28 0.41
C ARG A 342 11.97 21.38 1.44
N PRO A 343 12.65 22.53 1.34
CA PRO A 343 12.32 23.69 2.13
C PRO A 343 10.88 24.08 1.76
N HIS A 344 10.00 24.28 2.73
CA HIS A 344 8.60 24.74 2.61
C HIS A 344 7.46 23.69 2.55
N GLN A 345 7.65 22.43 2.98
CA GLN A 345 6.50 21.53 3.18
C GLN A 345 5.93 21.50 4.61
N ALA A 346 6.30 22.44 5.47
CA ALA A 346 5.83 22.55 6.84
C ALA A 346 5.06 23.88 7.09
N LEU A 347 4.11 24.20 6.20
CA LEU A 347 3.13 25.26 6.45
C LEU A 347 1.75 24.85 5.95
#